data_c940a4984e2284837162821dbcc0c99e
#
_entry.id   c940a4984e2284837162821dbcc0c99e
#
_cell.length_a   1.000
_cell.length_b   1.000
_cell.length_c   1.000
_cell.angle_alpha   90.00
_cell.angle_beta   90.00
_cell.angle_gamma   90.00
#
_symmetry.space_group_name_H-M   'P 1'
#
loop_
_entity.id
_entity.type
_entity.pdbx_description
1 polymer ?
#
loop_
_entity_poly.entity_id
_entity_poly.type
_entity_poly.pdbx_seq_one_letter_code
_entity_poly.pdbx_strand_id
1 'polypeptide(L)'
;MLKKGVRILAIASGPIQTSRKSTILVGVVFRDGTIEGVLSESIAVNGADATEKIVRMVLRSRFREQIKIVASNGIAIAGLNVLDLGLMERRLRVHTVVLTRKKPHEGELLMALRRFGEAGGKNVESRIEEVKTANLRGFSRIGGFYLQSGLDKNDLKAIYGQAFESLRIAHLIAKGVSYGESKGRI
;
A
#
# COMPACT_ATOMS: atom_id res chain seq x y z
N MET A 1 21.29 -6.64 0.02
CA MET A 1 21.01 -7.03 1.42
C MET A 1 20.64 -5.78 2.22
N LEU A 2 19.44 -5.75 2.77
CA LEU A 2 18.96 -4.64 3.58
C LEU A 2 19.72 -4.55 4.91
N LYS A 3 19.96 -3.32 5.37
CA LYS A 3 20.56 -3.08 6.69
C LYS A 3 19.57 -3.44 7.80
N LYS A 4 20.06 -3.88 8.98
CA LYS A 4 19.22 -4.02 10.18
C LYS A 4 18.61 -2.66 10.55
N GLY A 5 17.42 -2.67 11.13
CA GLY A 5 16.75 -1.43 11.56
C GLY A 5 16.22 -0.56 10.42
N VAL A 6 15.87 -1.17 9.29
CA VAL A 6 15.27 -0.44 8.17
C VAL A 6 13.89 0.10 8.56
N ARG A 7 13.62 1.38 8.23
CA ARG A 7 12.30 1.98 8.44
C ARG A 7 11.33 1.58 7.33
N ILE A 8 10.18 1.08 7.73
CA ILE A 8 9.08 0.70 6.87
C ILE A 8 7.96 1.73 7.05
N LEU A 9 7.42 2.25 5.97
CA LEU A 9 6.15 2.95 5.94
C LEU A 9 5.08 1.97 5.49
N ALA A 10 4.22 1.55 6.39
CA ALA A 10 3.05 0.74 6.05
C ALA A 10 1.86 1.64 5.76
N ILE A 11 1.20 1.43 4.63
CA ILE A 11 0.06 2.25 4.21
C ILE A 11 -1.24 1.44 4.21
N ALA A 12 -2.30 2.07 4.72
CA ALA A 12 -3.66 1.53 4.69
C ALA A 12 -4.66 2.66 4.44
N SER A 13 -5.74 2.35 3.74
CA SER A 13 -6.88 3.26 3.65
C SER A 13 -7.94 2.92 4.67
N GLY A 14 -8.71 3.91 5.09
CA GLY A 14 -9.95 3.71 5.83
C GLY A 14 -10.97 2.96 4.99
N PRO A 15 -12.08 2.54 5.62
CA PRO A 15 -13.16 1.84 4.95
C PRO A 15 -13.82 2.71 3.89
N ILE A 16 -14.33 2.06 2.85
CA ILE A 16 -15.11 2.69 1.81
C ILE A 16 -16.56 2.80 2.29
N GLN A 17 -17.05 4.02 2.36
CA GLN A 17 -18.45 4.32 2.61
C GLN A 17 -19.07 4.83 1.31
N THR A 18 -20.18 4.23 0.87
CA THR A 18 -20.83 4.57 -0.41
C THR A 18 -21.26 6.03 -0.51
N SER A 19 -21.53 6.67 0.63
CA SER A 19 -21.90 8.10 0.72
C SER A 19 -20.69 9.06 0.65
N ARG A 20 -19.46 8.56 0.75
CA ARG A 20 -18.26 9.40 0.80
C ARG A 20 -17.41 9.26 -0.46
N LYS A 21 -16.97 10.38 -1.02
CA LYS A 21 -16.06 10.43 -2.17
C LYS A 21 -14.58 10.24 -1.78
N SER A 22 -14.25 10.34 -0.49
CA SER A 22 -12.88 10.20 0.02
C SER A 22 -12.86 9.44 1.33
N THR A 23 -11.70 8.87 1.64
CA THR A 23 -11.42 8.22 2.93
C THR A 23 -10.05 8.62 3.43
N ILE A 24 -9.72 8.27 4.67
CA ILE A 24 -8.40 8.52 5.23
C ILE A 24 -7.37 7.54 4.63
N LEU A 25 -6.20 8.06 4.31
CA LEU A 25 -4.98 7.30 4.06
C LEU A 25 -4.10 7.41 5.31
N VAL A 26 -3.69 6.30 5.89
CA VAL A 26 -2.80 6.23 7.05
C VAL A 26 -1.48 5.61 6.64
N GLY A 27 -0.39 6.24 7.04
CA GLY A 27 0.97 5.72 6.94
C GLY A 27 1.58 5.53 8.33
N VAL A 28 1.99 4.32 8.68
CA VAL A 28 2.69 4.02 9.94
C VAL A 28 4.17 3.86 9.66
N VAL A 29 5.00 4.72 10.24
CA VAL A 29 6.46 4.59 10.21
C VAL A 29 6.87 3.66 11.33
N PHE A 30 7.46 2.52 10.97
CA PHE A 30 7.76 1.43 11.87
C PHE A 30 9.21 0.97 11.73
N ARG A 31 9.85 0.67 12.86
CA ARG A 31 11.20 0.13 12.91
C ARG A 31 11.39 -0.72 14.16
N ASP A 32 11.91 -1.95 13.97
CA ASP A 32 12.33 -2.85 15.07
C ASP A 32 11.28 -3.01 16.18
N GLY A 33 10.00 -3.20 15.81
CA GLY A 33 8.91 -3.36 16.78
C GLY A 33 8.30 -2.05 17.28
N THR A 34 8.83 -0.89 16.90
CA THR A 34 8.42 0.42 17.42
C THR A 34 7.71 1.26 16.35
N ILE A 35 6.60 1.90 16.71
CA ILE A 35 5.96 2.94 15.91
C ILE A 35 6.72 4.25 16.16
N GLU A 36 7.39 4.76 15.15
CA GLU A 36 8.13 6.04 15.23
C GLU A 36 7.29 7.25 14.80
N GLY A 37 6.22 7.00 14.07
CA GLY A 37 5.30 8.05 13.62
C GLY A 37 4.09 7.53 12.87
N VAL A 38 3.08 8.38 12.80
CA VAL A 38 1.88 8.16 12.00
C VAL A 38 1.71 9.36 11.08
N LEU A 39 1.52 9.08 9.81
CA LEU A 39 1.24 10.07 8.77
C LEU A 39 -0.20 9.86 8.30
N SER A 40 -0.85 10.93 7.86
CA SER A 40 -2.19 10.81 7.29
C SER A 40 -2.43 11.81 6.15
N GLU A 41 -3.32 11.42 5.24
CA GLU A 41 -3.76 12.22 4.10
C GLU A 41 -5.20 11.82 3.75
N SER A 42 -5.89 12.60 2.95
CA SER A 42 -7.18 12.22 2.37
C SER A 42 -6.97 11.64 0.98
N ILE A 43 -7.65 10.54 0.67
CA ILE A 43 -7.54 9.84 -0.63
C ILE A 43 -8.93 9.64 -1.24
N ALA A 44 -9.05 9.80 -2.55
CA ALA A 44 -10.29 9.60 -3.27
C ALA A 44 -10.68 8.12 -3.33
N VAL A 45 -11.94 7.81 -3.04
CA VAL A 45 -12.49 6.46 -3.25
C VAL A 45 -12.59 6.20 -4.75
N ASN A 46 -12.07 5.07 -5.21
CA ASN A 46 -11.95 4.73 -6.63
C ASN A 46 -11.21 5.79 -7.47
N GLY A 47 -10.39 6.62 -6.82
CA GLY A 47 -9.60 7.65 -7.45
C GLY A 47 -8.39 7.13 -8.23
N ALA A 48 -7.53 8.05 -8.69
CA ALA A 48 -6.22 7.77 -9.29
C ALA A 48 -5.13 8.64 -8.62
N ASP A 49 -5.32 8.96 -7.34
CA ASP A 49 -4.47 9.90 -6.61
C ASP A 49 -3.63 9.24 -5.52
N ALA A 50 -3.73 7.91 -5.34
CA ALA A 50 -3.07 7.19 -4.26
C ALA A 50 -1.56 7.39 -4.26
N THR A 51 -0.91 7.16 -5.39
CA THR A 51 0.54 7.28 -5.52
C THR A 51 1.02 8.69 -5.20
N GLU A 52 0.41 9.73 -5.78
CA GLU A 52 0.78 11.11 -5.53
C GLU A 52 0.53 11.54 -4.09
N LYS A 53 -0.55 11.07 -3.47
CA LYS A 53 -0.87 11.33 -2.06
C LYS A 53 0.18 10.71 -1.14
N ILE A 54 0.58 9.45 -1.38
CA ILE A 54 1.62 8.78 -0.61
C ILE A 54 2.96 9.49 -0.77
N VAL A 55 3.35 9.78 -2.01
CA VAL A 55 4.60 10.50 -2.30
C VAL A 55 4.63 11.84 -1.58
N ARG A 56 3.57 12.63 -1.70
CA ARG A 56 3.47 13.94 -1.05
C ARG A 56 3.52 13.82 0.49
N MET A 57 2.81 12.85 1.06
CA MET A 57 2.79 12.58 2.49
C MET A 57 4.19 12.27 3.02
N VAL A 58 4.95 11.44 2.33
CA VAL A 58 6.33 11.09 2.70
C VAL A 58 7.26 12.28 2.56
N LEU A 59 7.24 12.98 1.41
CA LEU A 59 8.15 14.10 1.14
C LEU A 59 7.97 15.27 2.12
N ARG A 60 6.76 15.48 2.65
CA ARG A 60 6.47 16.49 3.67
C ARG A 60 6.83 16.06 5.08
N SER A 61 7.09 14.78 5.30
CA SER A 61 7.38 14.25 6.62
C SER A 61 8.85 14.41 6.99
N ARG A 62 9.14 14.45 8.32
CA ARG A 62 10.50 14.37 8.83
C ARG A 62 11.20 13.04 8.53
N PHE A 63 10.46 12.03 8.07
CA PHE A 63 10.96 10.68 7.80
C PHE A 63 11.40 10.46 6.35
N ARG A 64 11.25 11.47 5.45
CA ARG A 64 11.47 11.33 4.00
C ARG A 64 12.80 10.67 3.62
N GLU A 65 13.89 10.99 4.33
CA GLU A 65 15.23 10.44 4.05
C GLU A 65 15.46 9.08 4.72
N GLN A 66 14.61 8.71 5.66
CA GLN A 66 14.80 7.58 6.56
C GLN A 66 13.98 6.36 6.15
N ILE A 67 12.82 6.55 5.55
CA ILE A 67 11.99 5.47 5.01
C ILE A 67 12.74 4.82 3.85
N LYS A 68 12.85 3.48 3.89
CA LYS A 68 13.50 2.68 2.84
C LYS A 68 12.56 1.69 2.19
N ILE A 69 11.43 1.41 2.83
CA ILE A 69 10.42 0.48 2.34
C ILE A 69 9.05 1.12 2.48
N VAL A 70 8.22 1.01 1.45
CA VAL A 70 6.78 1.30 1.52
C VAL A 70 6.04 -0.02 1.35
N ALA A 71 5.26 -0.39 2.38
CA ALA A 71 4.49 -1.62 2.40
C ALA A 71 2.99 -1.34 2.23
N SER A 72 2.28 -2.16 1.45
CA SER A 72 0.83 -2.09 1.24
C SER A 72 0.18 -3.46 1.28
N ASN A 73 -1.11 -3.50 1.60
CA ASN A 73 -1.93 -4.70 1.49
C ASN A 73 -2.68 -4.68 0.16
N GLY A 74 -2.06 -5.24 -0.88
CA GLY A 74 -2.55 -5.16 -2.26
C GLY A 74 -2.04 -3.93 -3.00
N ILE A 75 -2.18 -3.97 -4.33
CA ILE A 75 -1.79 -2.88 -5.24
C ILE A 75 -2.89 -1.84 -5.46
N ALA A 76 -4.09 -2.06 -4.95
CA ALA A 76 -5.19 -1.11 -4.97
C ALA A 76 -5.63 -0.80 -3.54
N ILE A 77 -5.83 0.48 -3.24
CA ILE A 77 -6.30 0.99 -1.95
C ILE A 77 -7.50 1.91 -2.16
N ALA A 78 -8.29 2.14 -1.12
CA ALA A 78 -9.52 2.94 -1.23
C ALA A 78 -10.39 2.54 -2.44
N GLY A 79 -10.57 1.23 -2.66
CA GLY A 79 -11.28 0.64 -3.80
C GLY A 79 -10.36 0.38 -4.98
N LEU A 80 -10.61 1.04 -6.10
CA LEU A 80 -9.86 0.86 -7.35
C LEU A 80 -8.76 1.92 -7.56
N ASN A 81 -8.26 2.54 -6.49
CA ASN A 81 -7.16 3.50 -6.55
C ASN A 81 -5.83 2.73 -6.57
N VAL A 82 -5.34 2.45 -7.77
CA VAL A 82 -4.16 1.60 -8.01
C VAL A 82 -2.86 2.36 -7.72
N LEU A 83 -1.88 1.65 -7.17
CA LEU A 83 -0.56 2.17 -6.84
C LEU A 83 0.41 1.98 -8.01
N ASP A 84 1.00 3.05 -8.51
CA ASP A 84 2.19 2.98 -9.35
C ASP A 84 3.42 2.74 -8.47
N LEU A 85 3.76 1.46 -8.31
CA LEU A 85 4.90 1.04 -7.48
C LEU A 85 6.22 1.59 -8.00
N GLY A 86 6.38 1.64 -9.33
CA GLY A 86 7.61 2.14 -9.96
C GLY A 86 7.79 3.64 -9.74
N LEU A 87 6.72 4.42 -9.84
CA LEU A 87 6.77 5.86 -9.57
C LEU A 87 7.11 6.15 -8.11
N MET A 88 6.51 5.41 -7.17
CA MET A 88 6.86 5.54 -5.74
C MET A 88 8.35 5.24 -5.49
N GLU A 89 8.87 4.15 -6.04
CA GLU A 89 10.28 3.78 -5.89
C GLU A 89 11.22 4.85 -6.43
N ARG A 90 10.95 5.37 -7.62
CA ARG A 90 11.76 6.44 -8.22
C ARG A 90 11.70 7.74 -7.43
N ARG A 91 10.50 8.18 -7.04
CA ARG A 91 10.30 9.47 -6.38
C ARG A 91 10.77 9.50 -4.94
N LEU A 92 10.61 8.40 -4.22
CA LEU A 92 10.96 8.29 -2.80
C LEU A 92 12.30 7.61 -2.53
N ARG A 93 12.92 6.98 -3.55
CA ARG A 93 14.13 6.16 -3.42
C ARG A 93 13.97 5.05 -2.37
N VAL A 94 12.85 4.34 -2.45
CA VAL A 94 12.45 3.25 -1.56
C VAL A 94 12.25 1.96 -2.35
N HIS A 95 12.13 0.84 -1.66
CA HIS A 95 11.58 -0.38 -2.21
C HIS A 95 10.09 -0.46 -1.86
N THR A 96 9.26 -0.96 -2.78
CA THR A 96 7.86 -1.27 -2.49
C THR A 96 7.67 -2.74 -2.19
N VAL A 97 6.81 -3.05 -1.21
CA VAL A 97 6.47 -4.41 -0.83
C VAL A 97 4.95 -4.51 -0.71
N VAL A 98 4.35 -5.32 -1.58
CA VAL A 98 2.92 -5.58 -1.55
C VAL A 98 2.67 -6.94 -0.92
N LEU A 99 1.91 -6.99 0.19
CA LEU A 99 1.53 -8.22 0.87
C LEU A 99 0.07 -8.56 0.55
N THR A 100 -0.19 -9.83 0.20
CA THR A 100 -1.56 -10.33 0.02
C THR A 100 -1.73 -11.72 0.62
N ARG A 101 -2.90 -12.02 1.17
CA ARG A 101 -3.22 -13.38 1.67
C ARG A 101 -3.49 -14.37 0.55
N LYS A 102 -4.17 -13.90 -0.49
CA LYS A 102 -4.45 -14.68 -1.69
C LYS A 102 -3.36 -14.43 -2.72
N LYS A 103 -3.09 -15.46 -3.53
CA LYS A 103 -2.21 -15.30 -4.69
C LYS A 103 -2.74 -14.14 -5.55
N PRO A 104 -1.92 -13.17 -5.92
CA PRO A 104 -2.34 -12.10 -6.80
C PRO A 104 -2.95 -12.68 -8.08
N HIS A 105 -4.17 -12.29 -8.38
CA HIS A 105 -4.89 -12.72 -9.57
C HIS A 105 -5.30 -11.47 -10.36
N GLU A 106 -4.63 -11.26 -11.48
CA GLU A 106 -4.82 -10.06 -12.31
C GLU A 106 -6.28 -9.89 -12.75
N GLY A 107 -6.92 -10.98 -13.13
CA GLY A 107 -8.20 -10.96 -13.79
C GLY A 107 -9.31 -10.27 -13.01
N GLU A 108 -9.38 -10.48 -11.70
CA GLU A 108 -10.43 -9.87 -10.86
C GLU A 108 -10.32 -8.34 -10.81
N LEU A 109 -9.10 -7.82 -10.59
CA LEU A 109 -8.88 -6.38 -10.51
C LEU A 109 -9.02 -5.72 -11.88
N LEU A 110 -8.51 -6.36 -12.95
CA LEU A 110 -8.66 -5.86 -14.31
C LEU A 110 -10.14 -5.83 -14.76
N MET A 111 -10.91 -6.87 -14.43
CA MET A 111 -12.35 -6.87 -14.70
C MET A 111 -13.09 -5.77 -13.92
N ALA A 112 -12.75 -5.56 -12.65
CA ALA A 112 -13.34 -4.50 -11.85
C ALA A 112 -13.02 -3.11 -12.42
N LEU A 113 -11.79 -2.88 -12.88
CA LEU A 113 -11.39 -1.63 -13.54
C LEU A 113 -12.14 -1.40 -14.85
N ARG A 114 -12.30 -2.43 -15.68
CA ARG A 114 -13.07 -2.32 -16.95
C ARG A 114 -14.53 -1.95 -16.67
N ARG A 115 -15.22 -2.68 -15.76
CA ARG A 115 -16.59 -2.36 -15.36
C ARG A 115 -16.72 -0.94 -14.80
N PHE A 116 -15.73 -0.48 -14.05
CA PHE A 116 -15.69 0.88 -13.56
C PHE A 116 -15.60 1.90 -14.70
N GLY A 117 -14.82 1.62 -15.75
CA GLY A 117 -14.75 2.44 -16.98
C GLY A 117 -16.06 2.47 -17.75
N GLU A 118 -16.72 1.33 -17.95
CA GLU A 118 -18.04 1.22 -18.57
C GLU A 118 -19.09 2.04 -17.82
N ALA A 119 -18.96 2.16 -16.49
CA ALA A 119 -19.81 3.01 -15.67
C ALA A 119 -19.39 4.50 -15.62
N GLY A 120 -18.51 4.95 -16.53
CA GLY A 120 -18.05 6.34 -16.63
C GLY A 120 -16.86 6.68 -15.71
N GLY A 121 -16.19 5.68 -15.15
CA GLY A 121 -14.97 5.87 -14.35
C GLY A 121 -13.82 6.41 -15.20
N LYS A 122 -12.98 7.26 -14.59
CA LYS A 122 -11.85 7.92 -15.26
C LYS A 122 -10.52 7.22 -15.01
N ASN A 123 -9.54 7.47 -15.88
CA ASN A 123 -8.15 6.98 -15.75
C ASN A 123 -8.05 5.45 -15.64
N VAL A 124 -8.88 4.72 -16.38
CA VAL A 124 -8.94 3.25 -16.29
C VAL A 124 -7.74 2.63 -16.99
N GLU A 125 -7.36 3.13 -18.15
CA GLU A 125 -6.24 2.61 -18.95
C GLU A 125 -4.92 2.69 -18.19
N SER A 126 -4.62 3.84 -17.57
CA SER A 126 -3.40 4.00 -16.76
C SER A 126 -3.36 3.01 -15.59
N ARG A 127 -4.48 2.81 -14.90
CA ARG A 127 -4.56 1.84 -13.79
C ARG A 127 -4.41 0.40 -14.26
N ILE A 128 -4.95 0.05 -15.41
CA ILE A 128 -4.75 -1.27 -16.02
C ILE A 128 -3.26 -1.50 -16.30
N GLU A 129 -2.57 -0.49 -16.82
CA GLU A 129 -1.14 -0.58 -17.09
C GLU A 129 -0.31 -0.69 -15.80
N GLU A 130 -0.68 0.04 -14.75
CA GLU A 130 -0.07 -0.07 -13.41
C GLU A 130 -0.22 -1.49 -12.83
N VAL A 131 -1.41 -2.10 -12.97
CA VAL A 131 -1.66 -3.49 -12.53
C VAL A 131 -0.78 -4.46 -13.30
N LYS A 132 -0.71 -4.36 -14.62
CA LYS A 132 0.14 -5.22 -15.47
C LYS A 132 1.61 -5.08 -15.09
N THR A 133 2.10 -3.85 -14.96
CA THR A 133 3.48 -3.56 -14.59
C THR A 133 3.83 -4.12 -13.20
N ALA A 134 2.95 -3.99 -12.22
CA ALA A 134 3.14 -4.56 -10.90
C ALA A 134 3.27 -6.08 -10.96
N ASN A 135 2.44 -6.75 -11.77
CA ASN A 135 2.43 -8.20 -11.89
C ASN A 135 3.67 -8.79 -12.57
N LEU A 136 4.39 -8.01 -13.39
CA LEU A 136 5.68 -8.43 -13.96
C LEU A 136 6.77 -8.65 -12.90
N ARG A 137 6.62 -8.12 -11.68
CA ARG A 137 7.60 -8.27 -10.59
C ARG A 137 7.67 -9.68 -10.01
N GLY A 138 6.69 -10.52 -10.31
CA GLY A 138 6.54 -11.83 -9.67
C GLY A 138 6.19 -11.71 -8.18
N PHE A 139 6.16 -12.84 -7.49
CA PHE A 139 5.90 -12.88 -6.05
C PHE A 139 6.64 -14.01 -5.35
N SER A 140 6.92 -13.83 -4.06
CA SER A 140 7.44 -14.86 -3.16
C SER A 140 6.40 -15.21 -2.10
N ARG A 141 6.28 -16.49 -1.75
CA ARG A 141 5.43 -16.93 -0.62
C ARG A 141 6.26 -16.99 0.65
N ILE A 142 5.88 -16.22 1.67
CA ILE A 142 6.56 -16.12 2.96
C ILE A 142 5.50 -16.01 4.06
N GLY A 143 5.60 -16.82 5.12
CA GLY A 143 4.70 -16.74 6.28
C GLY A 143 3.20 -16.87 5.96
N GLY A 144 2.85 -17.60 4.88
CA GLY A 144 1.45 -17.75 4.45
C GLY A 144 0.91 -16.61 3.60
N PHE A 145 1.74 -15.61 3.28
CA PHE A 145 1.42 -14.47 2.41
C PHE A 145 2.19 -14.51 1.10
N TYR A 146 1.67 -13.83 0.11
CA TYR A 146 2.34 -13.56 -1.17
C TYR A 146 2.87 -12.13 -1.13
N LEU A 147 4.17 -11.97 -1.41
CA LEU A 147 4.87 -10.69 -1.41
C LEU A 147 5.34 -10.38 -2.82
N GLN A 148 4.94 -9.23 -3.37
CA GLN A 148 5.47 -8.67 -4.61
C GLN A 148 6.43 -7.54 -4.28
N SER A 149 7.64 -7.60 -4.82
CA SER A 149 8.68 -6.57 -4.61
C SER A 149 9.82 -6.77 -5.59
N GLY A 150 10.65 -5.75 -5.78
CA GLY A 150 11.96 -5.85 -6.43
C GLY A 150 13.08 -6.35 -5.51
N LEU A 151 12.79 -6.60 -4.22
CA LEU A 151 13.76 -7.15 -3.26
C LEU A 151 13.95 -8.66 -3.48
N ASP A 152 15.14 -9.15 -3.15
CA ASP A 152 15.39 -10.59 -3.14
C ASP A 152 14.65 -11.31 -1.99
N LYS A 153 14.57 -12.64 -2.09
CA LYS A 153 13.80 -13.45 -1.14
C LYS A 153 14.35 -13.40 0.29
N ASN A 154 15.67 -13.21 0.46
CA ASN A 154 16.28 -13.16 1.79
C ASN A 154 15.95 -11.83 2.47
N ASP A 155 16.05 -10.73 1.74
CA ASP A 155 15.63 -9.41 2.21
C ASP A 155 14.13 -9.39 2.56
N LEU A 156 13.27 -10.00 1.72
CA LEU A 156 11.84 -10.14 2.00
C LEU A 156 11.56 -10.95 3.27
N LYS A 157 12.28 -12.04 3.50
CA LYS A 157 12.16 -12.83 4.75
C LYS A 157 12.57 -12.01 5.96
N ALA A 158 13.64 -11.23 5.86
CA ALA A 158 14.16 -10.42 6.97
C ALA A 158 13.17 -9.34 7.43
N ILE A 159 12.41 -8.76 6.50
CA ILE A 159 11.48 -7.67 6.81
C ILE A 159 10.02 -8.10 6.97
N TYR A 160 9.68 -9.35 6.62
CA TYR A 160 8.29 -9.82 6.58
C TYR A 160 7.52 -9.55 7.87
N GLY A 161 8.07 -9.91 9.03
CA GLY A 161 7.41 -9.72 10.32
C GLY A 161 7.12 -8.24 10.60
N GLN A 162 8.08 -7.36 10.34
CA GLN A 162 7.91 -5.91 10.52
C GLN A 162 6.88 -5.32 9.53
N ALA A 163 6.95 -5.73 8.26
CA ALA A 163 6.00 -5.28 7.24
C ALA A 163 4.57 -5.73 7.56
N PHE A 164 4.39 -6.98 7.99
CA PHE A 164 3.09 -7.51 8.40
C PHE A 164 2.52 -6.75 9.60
N GLU A 165 3.31 -6.61 10.67
CA GLU A 165 2.84 -5.96 11.90
C GLU A 165 2.54 -4.46 11.66
N SER A 166 3.40 -3.76 10.96
CA SER A 166 3.17 -2.36 10.62
C SER A 166 1.91 -2.15 9.77
N LEU A 167 1.62 -3.05 8.82
CA LEU A 167 0.38 -3.02 8.04
C LEU A 167 -0.84 -3.30 8.91
N ARG A 168 -0.77 -4.26 9.84
CA ARG A 168 -1.84 -4.54 10.79
C ARG A 168 -2.17 -3.29 11.61
N ILE A 169 -1.15 -2.59 12.10
CA ILE A 169 -1.30 -1.35 12.87
C ILE A 169 -1.90 -0.23 12.00
N ALA A 170 -1.42 -0.05 10.77
CA ALA A 170 -1.97 0.95 9.86
C ALA A 170 -3.47 0.74 9.59
N HIS A 171 -3.89 -0.51 9.38
CA HIS A 171 -5.31 -0.86 9.25
C HIS A 171 -6.12 -0.61 10.51
N LEU A 172 -5.57 -0.94 11.69
CA LEU A 172 -6.22 -0.65 12.97
C LEU A 172 -6.50 0.84 13.13
N ILE A 173 -5.48 1.67 12.87
CA ILE A 173 -5.60 3.13 12.98
C ILE A 173 -6.61 3.66 11.96
N ALA A 174 -6.51 3.25 10.69
CA ALA A 174 -7.40 3.71 9.64
C ALA A 174 -8.88 3.37 9.91
N LYS A 175 -9.15 2.16 10.43
CA LYS A 175 -10.51 1.75 10.83
C LYS A 175 -10.96 2.45 12.11
N GLY A 176 -10.11 2.51 13.13
CA GLY A 176 -10.43 3.14 14.40
C GLY A 176 -10.79 4.62 14.26
N VAL A 177 -10.04 5.36 13.44
CA VAL A 177 -10.33 6.77 13.14
C VAL A 177 -11.63 6.93 12.34
N SER A 178 -11.95 5.97 11.46
CA SER A 178 -13.13 6.07 10.59
C SER A 178 -14.44 5.62 11.25
N TYR A 179 -14.38 4.62 12.14
CA TYR A 179 -15.55 4.00 12.77
C TYR A 179 -15.63 4.18 14.28
N GLY A 180 -14.58 4.77 14.91
CA GLY A 180 -14.47 4.87 16.37
C GLY A 180 -13.94 3.58 17.03
N GLU A 181 -13.92 2.45 16.31
CA GLU A 181 -13.36 1.18 16.80
C GLU A 181 -12.71 0.35 15.68
N SER A 182 -11.86 -0.59 16.07
CA SER A 182 -11.29 -1.57 15.12
C SER A 182 -11.01 -2.91 15.82
N LYS A 183 -11.14 -4.02 15.06
CA LYS A 183 -11.04 -5.39 15.60
C LYS A 183 -9.70 -6.10 15.29
N GLY A 184 -8.66 -5.40 14.89
CA GLY A 184 -7.31 -5.94 14.73
C GLY A 184 -7.08 -6.96 13.62
N ARG A 185 -8.02 -7.16 12.69
CA ARG A 185 -7.87 -8.05 11.54
C ARG A 185 -7.44 -7.26 10.30
N ILE A 186 -6.43 -7.79 9.59
CA ILE A 186 -6.05 -7.36 8.25
C ILE A 186 -6.87 -8.15 7.23
#